data_4646034abde0bbf110aa2129aadaa8b8
#
_entry.id   4646034abde0bbf110aa2129aadaa8b8
#
_cell.length_a   1.000
_cell.length_b   1.000
_cell.length_c   1.000
_cell.angle_alpha   90.00
_cell.angle_beta   90.00
_cell.angle_gamma   90.00
#
_symmetry.space_group_name_H-M   'P 1'
#
loop_
_entity.id
_entity.type
_entity.pdbx_description
1 polymer ?
#
loop_
_entity_poly.entity_id
_entity_poly.type
_entity_poly.pdbx_seq_one_letter_code
_entity_poly.pdbx_strand_id
1 'polypeptide(L)'
;MDSVKKSWCIVLAVCLLAGLAGCAEHQEMPTETQAVITTEETTAPTATSAETEATEVTEATVVTEPVILEEPEPVAEYISEGVLITLDGVDVTEQLAEADYDRAIPIYSSQKLTIESETPFAALYIIWKNHPGIFTLQWDGGSLECGAEGFLHDYIQLPEVVRSVSFAFESEEDYAVMQLGAYTYGTAPEGVQDWLPPCETADILAFPTHSDDDVLFFGGVISYYAIEEELTVQTAFMTDHRYEPFRNHERLNGLWEMGVRHYPIVGTARDFYTMSLQEAANYHGYDPILEWQVQQIRRFKPLVIIGHDPEGEYGHGQHQLNTYCLVQAVEMAADARDYPWIALQYGLWDTPKLYLHLYEENPIIFDVNTVLINDPAGRTPYEIAQDAYVCHVSQAGYFEVSQNPNSVMDCTRFGLYRTLVGYDTGGDLMEHTARGE
;
A
#
# COMPACT_ATOMS: atom_id res chain seq x y z
N MET A 1 8.91 6.25 -48.15
CA MET A 1 7.57 5.71 -48.42
C MET A 1 6.80 5.90 -47.17
N ASP A 2 6.30 7.06 -47.12
CA ASP A 2 5.53 7.78 -46.15
C ASP A 2 4.08 7.32 -46.16
N SER A 3 3.41 7.56 -45.08
CA SER A 3 2.00 7.40 -44.85
C SER A 3 1.58 6.13 -44.09
N VAL A 4 1.69 6.19 -42.76
CA VAL A 4 0.68 5.80 -41.75
C VAL A 4 1.17 6.28 -40.36
N LYS A 5 1.09 7.58 -40.13
CA LYS A 5 1.13 8.17 -38.78
C LYS A 5 0.30 9.45 -38.85
N LYS A 6 -1.00 9.35 -38.64
CA LYS A 6 -1.90 10.44 -38.24
C LYS A 6 -3.33 9.90 -38.25
N SER A 7 -3.81 9.46 -37.11
CA SER A 7 -5.23 9.45 -36.78
C SER A 7 -5.41 8.82 -35.37
N TRP A 8 -5.17 9.59 -34.34
CA TRP A 8 -5.69 9.35 -32.96
C TRP A 8 -5.40 10.57 -32.09
N CYS A 9 -5.76 11.72 -32.61
CA CYS A 9 -5.83 12.94 -31.81
C CYS A 9 -6.96 13.78 -32.43
N ILE A 10 -8.17 13.60 -31.98
CA ILE A 10 -9.31 14.53 -32.04
C ILE A 10 -10.55 13.74 -31.60
N VAL A 11 -10.81 13.67 -30.29
CA VAL A 11 -12.16 13.65 -29.69
C VAL A 11 -11.95 13.94 -28.17
N LEU A 12 -11.73 15.18 -27.82
CA LEU A 12 -11.92 15.69 -26.45
C LEU A 12 -11.90 17.23 -26.49
N ALA A 13 -12.87 17.81 -27.13
CA ALA A 13 -13.17 19.22 -26.95
C ALA A 13 -14.54 19.51 -27.60
N VAL A 14 -15.62 19.11 -26.96
CA VAL A 14 -16.99 19.72 -27.09
C VAL A 14 -17.87 19.03 -26.03
N CYS A 15 -17.98 19.57 -24.85
CA CYS A 15 -19.16 19.51 -23.97
C CYS A 15 -18.98 20.48 -22.80
N LEU A 16 -18.87 21.75 -23.13
CA LEU A 16 -19.15 22.83 -22.18
C LEU A 16 -20.22 23.69 -22.85
N LEU A 17 -21.41 23.74 -22.24
CA LEU A 17 -22.53 24.63 -22.43
C LEU A 17 -23.85 23.90 -22.79
N ALA A 18 -24.58 23.51 -21.74
CA ALA A 18 -26.03 23.67 -21.69
C ALA A 18 -26.46 23.43 -20.23
N GLY A 19 -26.59 24.48 -19.50
CA GLY A 19 -27.17 24.49 -18.17
C GLY A 19 -28.68 24.74 -18.24
N LEU A 20 -29.26 24.66 -17.06
CA LEU A 20 -30.50 25.25 -16.55
C LEU A 20 -31.76 24.39 -16.50
N ALA A 21 -32.16 24.25 -15.21
CA ALA A 21 -33.52 24.23 -14.71
C ALA A 21 -34.28 22.90 -14.62
N GLY A 22 -34.37 22.40 -13.39
CA GLY A 22 -35.39 21.42 -12.96
C GLY A 22 -35.50 21.42 -11.45
N CYS A 23 -36.63 21.90 -10.93
CA CYS A 23 -36.97 22.15 -9.53
C CYS A 23 -36.85 20.94 -8.62
N ALA A 24 -36.37 21.23 -7.40
CA ALA A 24 -36.39 20.35 -6.24
C ALA A 24 -37.81 20.21 -5.65
N GLU A 25 -38.22 19.01 -5.33
CA GLU A 25 -39.26 18.73 -4.33
C GLU A 25 -38.59 18.15 -3.07
N HIS A 26 -38.67 18.89 -1.98
CA HIS A 26 -38.29 18.46 -0.64
C HIS A 26 -39.30 17.46 -0.11
N GLN A 27 -38.85 16.29 0.32
CA GLN A 27 -39.56 15.43 1.25
C GLN A 27 -38.94 15.54 2.63
N GLU A 28 -39.76 16.04 3.58
CA GLU A 28 -39.43 16.12 5.01
C GLU A 28 -39.48 14.71 5.64
N MET A 29 -38.47 14.39 6.44
CA MET A 29 -38.48 13.25 7.37
C MET A 29 -38.89 13.69 8.78
N PRO A 30 -39.57 12.85 9.55
CA PRO A 30 -40.20 13.21 10.83
C PRO A 30 -39.19 13.28 11.97
N THR A 31 -39.35 14.30 12.79
CA THR A 31 -38.65 14.57 14.06
C THR A 31 -39.08 13.56 15.13
N GLU A 32 -38.14 12.89 15.75
CA GLU A 32 -38.36 12.07 16.95
C GLU A 32 -37.91 12.79 18.24
N THR A 33 -38.65 12.53 19.28
CA THR A 33 -38.86 13.23 20.53
C THR A 33 -37.69 13.06 21.51
N GLN A 34 -37.28 14.14 22.16
CA GLN A 34 -36.33 14.18 23.28
C GLN A 34 -36.91 13.45 24.52
N ALA A 35 -36.14 12.53 25.09
CA ALA A 35 -36.33 12.00 26.43
C ALA A 35 -35.42 12.69 27.45
N VAL A 36 -36.01 13.30 28.44
CA VAL A 36 -35.36 13.94 29.59
C VAL A 36 -34.93 12.86 30.58
N ILE A 37 -33.64 12.82 30.93
CA ILE A 37 -33.14 11.99 32.05
C ILE A 37 -32.69 12.93 33.17
N THR A 38 -33.31 12.77 34.33
CA THR A 38 -33.06 13.42 35.60
C THR A 38 -31.77 12.94 36.26
N THR A 39 -30.98 13.88 36.79
CA THR A 39 -29.77 13.66 37.58
C THR A 39 -30.16 13.21 39.01
N GLU A 40 -29.55 12.12 39.49
CA GLU A 40 -29.46 11.84 40.94
C GLU A 40 -28.01 12.00 41.42
N GLU A 41 -27.86 12.83 42.43
CA GLU A 41 -26.63 13.06 43.22
C GLU A 41 -26.38 11.84 44.11
N THR A 42 -25.16 11.31 44.16
CA THR A 42 -24.74 10.39 45.20
C THR A 42 -23.44 10.86 45.84
N THR A 43 -23.52 11.04 47.14
CA THR A 43 -22.55 11.53 48.09
C THR A 43 -21.33 10.61 48.27
N ALA A 44 -20.17 11.26 48.48
CA ALA A 44 -18.90 10.60 48.81
C ALA A 44 -18.85 10.11 50.27
N PRO A 45 -18.15 9.01 50.57
CA PRO A 45 -17.76 8.68 51.92
C PRO A 45 -16.29 9.05 52.22
N THR A 46 -16.13 9.49 53.44
CA THR A 46 -15.03 10.01 54.22
C THR A 46 -13.81 9.10 54.32
N ALA A 47 -12.62 9.69 54.28
CA ALA A 47 -11.32 9.04 54.54
C ALA A 47 -11.13 8.54 55.98
N THR A 48 -10.58 7.36 56.12
CA THR A 48 -10.03 6.84 57.39
C THR A 48 -8.56 6.58 57.20
N SER A 49 -7.75 7.20 58.10
CA SER A 49 -6.31 7.05 58.19
C SER A 49 -5.91 5.66 58.71
N ALA A 50 -4.92 5.06 58.11
CA ALA A 50 -4.18 3.92 58.69
C ALA A 50 -2.67 4.13 58.61
N GLU A 51 -2.03 3.71 59.69
CA GLU A 51 -0.67 3.97 60.11
C GLU A 51 0.41 3.39 59.18
N THR A 52 1.54 4.09 59.18
CA THR A 52 2.77 3.78 58.44
C THR A 52 3.57 2.72 59.19
N GLU A 53 3.74 1.54 58.65
CA GLU A 53 4.83 0.61 59.00
C GLU A 53 6.02 0.80 58.05
N ALA A 54 7.18 1.11 58.61
CA ALA A 54 8.43 1.24 57.91
C ALA A 54 8.97 -0.14 57.53
N THR A 55 9.02 -0.44 56.24
CA THR A 55 9.71 -1.61 55.72
C THR A 55 11.10 -1.21 55.21
N GLU A 56 12.15 -1.85 55.76
CA GLU A 56 13.54 -1.70 55.33
C GLU A 56 13.67 -2.02 53.83
N VAL A 57 14.16 -1.04 53.05
CA VAL A 57 14.51 -1.22 51.65
C VAL A 57 15.91 -1.83 51.58
N THR A 58 15.98 -3.11 51.23
CA THR A 58 17.23 -3.77 50.81
C THR A 58 17.57 -3.28 49.41
N GLU A 59 18.67 -2.55 49.26
CA GLU A 59 19.21 -2.19 47.94
C GLU A 59 19.56 -3.46 47.15
N ALA A 60 18.72 -3.78 46.16
CA ALA A 60 19.04 -4.74 45.12
C ALA A 60 20.03 -4.11 44.14
N THR A 61 21.27 -4.61 44.15
CA THR A 61 22.28 -4.27 43.13
C THR A 61 21.76 -4.75 41.78
N VAL A 62 21.28 -3.83 40.95
CA VAL A 62 20.94 -4.11 39.55
C VAL A 62 22.24 -4.35 38.80
N VAL A 63 22.54 -5.60 38.53
CA VAL A 63 23.57 -5.99 37.57
C VAL A 63 23.01 -5.72 36.19
N THR A 64 23.34 -4.57 35.63
CA THR A 64 23.08 -4.30 34.19
C THR A 64 24.04 -5.18 33.40
N GLU A 65 23.49 -6.18 32.71
CA GLU A 65 24.24 -6.86 31.66
C GLU A 65 24.69 -5.82 30.63
N PRO A 66 25.91 -5.92 30.07
CA PRO A 66 26.34 -5.01 29.06
C PRO A 66 25.41 -5.18 27.82
N VAL A 67 24.75 -4.11 27.43
CA VAL A 67 24.05 -4.02 26.14
C VAL A 67 25.15 -4.13 25.09
N ILE A 68 25.26 -5.29 24.45
CA ILE A 68 26.07 -5.47 23.26
C ILE A 68 25.35 -4.70 22.18
N LEU A 69 25.84 -3.52 21.82
CA LEU A 69 25.42 -2.81 20.63
C LEU A 69 25.92 -3.66 19.46
N GLU A 70 25.03 -4.39 18.81
CA GLU A 70 25.34 -5.01 17.52
C GLU A 70 25.72 -3.87 16.56
N GLU A 71 26.85 -4.02 15.87
CA GLU A 71 27.23 -3.08 14.83
C GLU A 71 26.13 -3.14 13.74
N PRO A 72 25.67 -2.00 13.20
CA PRO A 72 24.65 -2.02 12.14
C PRO A 72 25.18 -2.83 10.96
N GLU A 73 24.30 -3.61 10.35
CA GLU A 73 24.63 -4.34 9.13
C GLU A 73 25.11 -3.38 8.04
N PRO A 74 26.14 -3.74 7.28
CA PRO A 74 26.61 -2.89 6.18
C PRO A 74 25.51 -2.79 5.11
N VAL A 75 25.50 -1.68 4.36
CA VAL A 75 24.67 -1.57 3.15
C VAL A 75 25.32 -2.41 2.06
N ALA A 76 24.55 -3.24 1.39
CA ALA A 76 25.03 -4.07 0.29
C ALA A 76 25.43 -3.22 -0.92
N GLU A 77 26.50 -3.63 -1.61
CA GLU A 77 26.99 -2.95 -2.81
C GLU A 77 26.63 -3.76 -4.06
N TYR A 78 26.15 -3.06 -5.10
CA TYR A 78 25.89 -3.66 -6.39
C TYR A 78 27.22 -4.06 -7.07
N ILE A 79 27.29 -5.29 -7.57
CA ILE A 79 28.47 -5.80 -8.29
C ILE A 79 28.27 -5.56 -9.77
N SER A 80 28.91 -4.51 -10.30
CA SER A 80 28.77 -4.07 -11.68
C SER A 80 29.76 -4.69 -12.65
N GLU A 81 30.88 -5.26 -12.14
CA GLU A 81 31.96 -5.81 -12.98
C GLU A 81 32.18 -7.29 -12.69
N GLY A 82 32.56 -8.04 -13.74
CA GLY A 82 32.87 -9.46 -13.63
C GLY A 82 31.66 -10.34 -13.38
N VAL A 83 30.43 -9.84 -13.63
CA VAL A 83 29.18 -10.60 -13.58
C VAL A 83 28.85 -11.16 -14.95
N LEU A 84 28.48 -12.42 -15.01
CA LEU A 84 28.02 -13.11 -16.21
C LEU A 84 26.67 -13.77 -15.90
N ILE A 85 25.63 -13.41 -16.65
CA ILE A 85 24.32 -14.03 -16.58
C ILE A 85 24.08 -14.83 -17.87
N THR A 86 23.78 -16.11 -17.72
CA THR A 86 23.53 -16.98 -18.88
C THR A 86 22.20 -17.68 -18.80
N LEU A 87 21.52 -17.82 -19.94
CA LEU A 87 20.36 -18.69 -20.13
C LEU A 87 20.75 -19.83 -21.07
N ASP A 88 20.79 -21.08 -20.58
CA ASP A 88 21.30 -22.27 -21.30
C ASP A 88 22.72 -22.02 -21.90
N GLY A 89 23.55 -21.27 -21.20
CA GLY A 89 24.91 -20.91 -21.63
C GLY A 89 25.00 -19.81 -22.67
N VAL A 90 23.89 -19.16 -23.02
CA VAL A 90 23.87 -17.94 -23.84
C VAL A 90 23.95 -16.74 -22.92
N ASP A 91 24.90 -15.84 -23.17
CA ASP A 91 25.07 -14.60 -22.40
C ASP A 91 23.87 -13.66 -22.60
N VAL A 92 23.24 -13.28 -21.51
CA VAL A 92 22.09 -12.35 -21.43
C VAL A 92 22.34 -11.20 -20.44
N THR A 93 23.60 -11.01 -20.03
CA THR A 93 23.98 -10.05 -18.99
C THR A 93 23.51 -8.63 -19.30
N GLU A 94 23.80 -8.10 -20.50
CA GLU A 94 23.40 -6.76 -20.91
C GLU A 94 21.87 -6.57 -20.96
N GLN A 95 21.12 -7.65 -21.19
CA GLN A 95 19.66 -7.61 -21.31
C GLN A 95 18.98 -7.57 -19.95
N LEU A 96 19.68 -7.98 -18.89
CA LEU A 96 19.18 -8.05 -17.53
C LEU A 96 19.86 -7.05 -16.57
N ALA A 97 20.71 -6.16 -17.09
CA ALA A 97 21.45 -5.18 -16.28
C ALA A 97 20.54 -4.10 -15.70
N GLU A 98 19.54 -3.66 -16.46
CA GLU A 98 18.57 -2.63 -16.05
C GLU A 98 17.16 -3.05 -16.46
N ALA A 99 16.18 -2.74 -15.61
CA ALA A 99 14.80 -3.05 -15.90
C ALA A 99 14.26 -2.23 -17.07
N ASP A 100 13.77 -2.92 -18.08
CA ASP A 100 12.99 -2.33 -19.18
C ASP A 100 11.61 -2.99 -19.12
N TYR A 101 10.59 -2.28 -18.65
CA TYR A 101 9.25 -2.85 -18.45
C TYR A 101 8.55 -3.28 -19.74
N ASP A 102 9.09 -2.92 -20.89
CA ASP A 102 8.64 -3.40 -22.20
C ASP A 102 9.33 -4.71 -22.61
N ARG A 103 10.43 -5.07 -21.95
CA ARG A 103 11.27 -6.24 -22.31
C ARG A 103 11.45 -7.15 -21.10
N ALA A 104 11.31 -8.43 -21.35
CA ALA A 104 11.65 -9.45 -20.40
C ALA A 104 12.19 -10.66 -21.13
N ILE A 105 13.07 -11.41 -20.47
CA ILE A 105 13.53 -12.70 -20.97
C ILE A 105 12.58 -13.78 -20.44
N PRO A 106 11.80 -14.44 -21.31
CA PRO A 106 10.99 -15.59 -20.90
C PRO A 106 11.90 -16.77 -20.56
N ILE A 107 11.55 -17.49 -19.51
CA ILE A 107 12.31 -18.64 -19.04
C ILE A 107 11.35 -19.81 -18.90
N TYR A 108 11.65 -20.89 -19.60
CA TYR A 108 10.89 -22.14 -19.50
C TYR A 108 11.47 -23.04 -18.41
N SER A 109 10.64 -23.85 -17.78
CA SER A 109 11.04 -24.74 -16.67
C SER A 109 12.20 -25.69 -17.00
N SER A 110 12.39 -25.99 -18.29
CA SER A 110 13.52 -26.82 -18.76
C SER A 110 14.84 -26.06 -18.96
N GLN A 111 14.80 -24.73 -18.88
CA GLN A 111 15.98 -23.90 -19.10
C GLN A 111 16.68 -23.59 -17.78
N LYS A 112 17.97 -23.33 -17.88
CA LYS A 112 18.83 -23.00 -16.76
C LYS A 112 19.29 -21.54 -16.87
N LEU A 113 18.79 -20.68 -15.97
CA LEU A 113 19.34 -19.36 -15.74
C LEU A 113 20.47 -19.48 -14.71
N THR A 114 21.62 -18.87 -14.98
CA THR A 114 22.78 -18.88 -14.07
C THR A 114 23.37 -17.48 -13.98
N ILE A 115 23.71 -17.06 -12.77
CA ILE A 115 24.51 -15.85 -12.51
C ILE A 115 25.83 -16.26 -11.87
N GLU A 116 26.95 -15.77 -12.42
CA GLU A 116 28.31 -16.00 -11.93
C GLU A 116 29.01 -14.65 -11.75
N SER A 117 29.90 -14.55 -10.76
CA SER A 117 30.67 -13.32 -10.52
C SER A 117 32.09 -13.62 -10.05
N GLU A 118 33.06 -12.85 -10.56
CA GLU A 118 34.43 -12.86 -10.04
C GLU A 118 34.49 -12.35 -8.60
N THR A 119 33.63 -11.39 -8.24
CA THR A 119 33.43 -10.91 -6.85
C THR A 119 32.38 -11.77 -6.17
N PRO A 120 32.64 -12.32 -4.95
CA PRO A 120 31.64 -13.06 -4.22
C PRO A 120 30.42 -12.19 -3.87
N PHE A 121 29.24 -12.75 -3.92
CA PHE A 121 27.97 -12.07 -3.60
C PHE A 121 27.16 -12.84 -2.55
N ALA A 122 26.25 -12.15 -1.90
CA ALA A 122 25.39 -12.70 -0.85
C ALA A 122 23.93 -12.29 -1.01
N ALA A 123 23.59 -11.51 -2.02
CA ALA A 123 22.20 -11.21 -2.33
C ALA A 123 21.98 -11.07 -3.83
N LEU A 124 20.75 -11.32 -4.26
CA LEU A 124 20.25 -11.12 -5.61
C LEU A 124 19.08 -10.14 -5.59
N TYR A 125 19.01 -9.24 -6.57
CA TYR A 125 17.81 -8.45 -6.83
C TYR A 125 17.24 -8.83 -8.18
N ILE A 126 15.96 -9.19 -8.19
CA ILE A 126 15.28 -9.69 -9.38
C ILE A 126 14.04 -8.83 -9.60
N ILE A 127 13.85 -8.35 -10.85
CA ILE A 127 12.57 -7.79 -11.28
C ILE A 127 11.94 -8.76 -12.26
N TRP A 128 10.77 -9.28 -11.87
CA TRP A 128 9.98 -10.21 -12.66
C TRP A 128 8.94 -9.45 -13.47
N LYS A 129 8.64 -9.87 -14.67
CA LYS A 129 7.55 -9.29 -15.48
C LYS A 129 6.16 -9.61 -14.91
N ASN A 130 5.99 -10.82 -14.43
CA ASN A 130 4.77 -11.35 -13.82
C ASN A 130 5.13 -11.94 -12.46
N HIS A 131 4.16 -12.09 -11.57
CA HIS A 131 4.39 -12.75 -10.29
C HIS A 131 5.03 -14.13 -10.54
N PRO A 132 6.23 -14.38 -9.99
CA PRO A 132 6.87 -15.66 -10.12
C PRO A 132 6.12 -16.72 -9.32
N GLY A 133 6.14 -17.96 -9.80
CA GLY A 133 5.82 -19.11 -8.98
C GLY A 133 7.02 -19.51 -8.12
N ILE A 134 6.91 -20.66 -7.46
CA ILE A 134 8.01 -21.21 -6.67
C ILE A 134 9.20 -21.56 -7.58
N PHE A 135 10.38 -21.15 -7.17
CA PHE A 135 11.64 -21.52 -7.81
C PHE A 135 12.72 -21.78 -6.76
N THR A 136 13.78 -22.48 -7.15
CA THR A 136 14.88 -22.79 -6.25
C THR A 136 16.17 -22.18 -6.77
N LEU A 137 16.86 -21.43 -5.92
CA LEU A 137 18.23 -21.00 -6.11
C LEU A 137 19.17 -22.12 -5.67
N GLN A 138 20.17 -22.48 -6.49
CA GLN A 138 21.12 -23.57 -6.23
C GLN A 138 22.54 -23.08 -6.41
N TRP A 139 23.44 -23.44 -5.47
CA TRP A 139 24.87 -23.15 -5.51
C TRP A 139 25.70 -24.33 -4.99
N ASP A 140 27.02 -24.24 -5.07
CA ASP A 140 27.90 -25.27 -4.50
C ASP A 140 27.80 -25.25 -2.95
N GLY A 141 27.16 -26.25 -2.42
CA GLY A 141 26.96 -26.42 -0.97
C GLY A 141 25.54 -26.19 -0.48
N GLY A 142 24.62 -25.63 -1.28
CA GLY A 142 23.26 -25.35 -0.80
C GLY A 142 22.20 -25.04 -1.85
N SER A 143 21.00 -24.80 -1.34
CA SER A 143 19.86 -24.32 -2.12
C SER A 143 18.89 -23.54 -1.24
N LEU A 144 18.11 -22.67 -1.85
CA LEU A 144 17.07 -21.86 -1.22
C LEU A 144 15.81 -21.85 -2.08
N GLU A 145 14.66 -22.24 -1.50
CA GLU A 145 13.36 -22.10 -2.13
C GLU A 145 12.88 -20.66 -2.04
N CYS A 146 12.43 -20.10 -3.14
CA CYS A 146 12.03 -18.70 -3.29
C CYS A 146 10.70 -18.58 -4.06
N GLY A 147 10.14 -17.37 -4.14
CA GLY A 147 8.98 -17.05 -4.95
C GLY A 147 7.63 -17.30 -4.26
N ALA A 148 7.60 -17.80 -3.00
CA ALA A 148 6.36 -18.10 -2.28
C ALA A 148 5.46 -16.87 -2.10
N GLU A 149 6.05 -15.69 -1.91
CA GLU A 149 5.32 -14.42 -1.74
C GLU A 149 4.90 -13.80 -3.08
N GLY A 150 5.48 -14.24 -4.19
CA GLY A 150 5.17 -13.77 -5.53
C GLY A 150 5.57 -12.32 -5.78
N PHE A 151 6.61 -11.80 -5.12
CA PHE A 151 7.08 -10.42 -5.31
C PHE A 151 7.56 -10.18 -6.75
N LEU A 152 7.11 -9.07 -7.35
CA LEU A 152 7.60 -8.65 -8.67
C LEU A 152 9.00 -8.03 -8.60
N HIS A 153 9.32 -7.38 -7.47
CA HIS A 153 10.63 -6.86 -7.12
C HIS A 153 11.09 -7.64 -5.91
N ASP A 154 12.10 -8.44 -6.04
CA ASP A 154 12.49 -9.45 -5.05
C ASP A 154 13.98 -9.32 -4.69
N TYR A 155 14.27 -8.90 -3.46
CA TYR A 155 15.62 -8.84 -2.92
C TYR A 155 15.86 -10.09 -2.05
N ILE A 156 16.65 -11.03 -2.57
CA ILE A 156 16.86 -12.33 -1.95
C ILE A 156 18.24 -12.37 -1.30
N GLN A 157 18.28 -12.43 0.02
CA GLN A 157 19.51 -12.67 0.76
C GLN A 157 19.83 -14.17 0.76
N LEU A 158 21.06 -14.51 0.42
CA LEU A 158 21.57 -15.89 0.45
C LEU A 158 22.12 -16.17 1.86
N PRO A 159 21.99 -17.41 2.37
CA PRO A 159 22.50 -17.75 3.71
C PRO A 159 24.02 -17.81 3.79
N GLU A 160 24.71 -17.76 2.65
CA GLU A 160 26.17 -17.75 2.55
C GLU A 160 26.64 -16.97 1.32
N VAL A 161 27.91 -16.55 1.36
CA VAL A 161 28.56 -15.83 0.25
C VAL A 161 28.96 -16.82 -0.84
N VAL A 162 28.54 -16.59 -2.06
CA VAL A 162 28.74 -17.48 -3.22
C VAL A 162 29.37 -16.75 -4.41
N ARG A 163 29.75 -17.48 -5.44
CA ARG A 163 30.25 -16.95 -6.73
C ARG A 163 29.39 -17.34 -7.91
N SER A 164 28.50 -18.29 -7.74
CA SER A 164 27.62 -18.77 -8.78
C SER A 164 26.31 -19.26 -8.17
N VAL A 165 25.19 -18.87 -8.77
CA VAL A 165 23.85 -19.37 -8.45
C VAL A 165 23.15 -19.77 -9.73
N SER A 166 22.49 -20.91 -9.74
CA SER A 166 21.59 -21.32 -10.81
C SER A 166 20.16 -21.40 -10.31
N PHE A 167 19.24 -21.11 -11.20
CA PHE A 167 17.80 -21.14 -10.94
C PHE A 167 17.21 -22.45 -11.46
N ALA A 168 16.41 -23.11 -10.64
CA ALA A 168 15.57 -24.24 -11.02
C ALA A 168 14.10 -23.84 -10.85
N PHE A 169 13.32 -23.95 -11.91
CA PHE A 169 11.91 -23.57 -11.97
C PHE A 169 11.04 -24.82 -11.90
N GLU A 170 10.10 -24.87 -10.96
CA GLU A 170 9.37 -26.09 -10.60
C GLU A 170 8.06 -26.29 -11.37
N SER A 171 7.55 -25.26 -12.04
CA SER A 171 6.27 -25.30 -12.73
C SER A 171 6.37 -24.92 -14.20
N GLU A 172 5.32 -25.21 -14.97
CA GLU A 172 5.15 -24.71 -16.34
C GLU A 172 4.61 -23.25 -16.35
N GLU A 173 4.79 -22.52 -15.25
CA GLU A 173 4.42 -21.10 -15.17
C GLU A 173 5.33 -20.26 -16.05
N ASP A 174 4.79 -19.15 -16.54
CA ASP A 174 5.51 -18.23 -17.44
C ASP A 174 6.46 -17.35 -16.63
N TYR A 175 7.64 -17.84 -16.30
CA TYR A 175 8.68 -17.00 -15.69
C TYR A 175 9.25 -16.05 -16.74
N ALA A 176 9.36 -14.78 -16.38
CA ALA A 176 9.98 -13.79 -17.25
C ALA A 176 10.73 -12.77 -16.40
N VAL A 177 12.04 -12.66 -16.60
CA VAL A 177 12.93 -11.78 -15.85
C VAL A 177 13.20 -10.50 -16.64
N MET A 178 13.08 -9.35 -15.99
CA MET A 178 13.38 -8.03 -16.55
C MET A 178 14.74 -7.53 -16.08
N GLN A 179 15.09 -7.81 -14.82
CA GLN A 179 16.39 -7.46 -14.24
C GLN A 179 16.89 -8.57 -13.31
N LEU A 180 18.20 -8.78 -13.29
CA LEU A 180 18.89 -9.63 -12.32
C LEU A 180 20.24 -9.01 -11.96
N GLY A 181 20.45 -8.70 -10.69
CA GLY A 181 21.68 -8.14 -10.17
C GLY A 181 22.21 -8.91 -8.97
N ALA A 182 23.53 -8.93 -8.79
CA ALA A 182 24.22 -9.49 -7.64
C ALA A 182 24.72 -8.39 -6.70
N TYR A 183 24.65 -8.64 -5.39
CA TYR A 183 25.03 -7.70 -4.35
C TYR A 183 25.93 -8.37 -3.29
N THR A 184 26.78 -7.56 -2.66
CA THR A 184 27.55 -8.00 -1.50
C THR A 184 26.62 -8.31 -0.31
N TYR A 185 27.17 -8.81 0.79
CA TYR A 185 26.42 -8.96 2.03
C TYR A 185 26.00 -7.60 2.61
N GLY A 186 24.77 -7.49 3.08
CA GLY A 186 24.25 -6.30 3.75
C GLY A 186 22.78 -6.05 3.50
N THR A 187 22.25 -4.96 4.08
CA THR A 187 20.90 -4.47 3.82
C THR A 187 20.76 -3.95 2.39
N ALA A 188 19.57 -4.01 1.83
CA ALA A 188 19.31 -3.50 0.49
C ALA A 188 19.71 -2.02 0.36
N PRO A 189 20.47 -1.63 -0.68
CA PRO A 189 20.84 -0.24 -0.91
C PRO A 189 19.64 0.59 -1.38
N GLU A 190 19.79 1.90 -1.33
CA GLU A 190 18.79 2.83 -1.89
C GLU A 190 18.44 2.46 -3.33
N GLY A 191 17.16 2.49 -3.67
CA GLY A 191 16.64 2.13 -5.00
C GLY A 191 16.40 0.62 -5.19
N VAL A 192 16.82 -0.24 -4.27
CA VAL A 192 16.50 -1.67 -4.27
C VAL A 192 15.33 -1.91 -3.32
N GLN A 193 14.26 -2.51 -3.85
CA GLN A 193 13.05 -2.74 -3.09
C GLN A 193 13.12 -4.10 -2.37
N ASP A 194 13.27 -4.06 -1.05
CA ASP A 194 13.24 -5.22 -0.15
C ASP A 194 11.86 -5.29 0.52
N TRP A 195 10.91 -5.88 -0.18
CA TRP A 195 9.52 -5.95 0.25
C TRP A 195 9.32 -6.94 1.40
N LEU A 196 8.57 -6.51 2.40
CA LEU A 196 8.00 -7.39 3.41
C LEU A 196 6.68 -7.99 2.90
N PRO A 197 6.32 -9.20 3.33
CA PRO A 197 4.98 -9.73 3.09
C PRO A 197 3.89 -8.76 3.57
N PRO A 198 2.65 -8.87 3.06
CA PRO A 198 1.53 -8.11 3.62
C PRO A 198 1.47 -8.26 5.15
N CYS A 199 1.24 -7.16 5.86
CA CYS A 199 1.33 -7.14 7.31
C CYS A 199 0.32 -8.08 8.00
N GLU A 200 0.55 -8.41 9.25
CA GLU A 200 -0.43 -9.15 10.07
C GLU A 200 -1.54 -8.23 10.57
N THR A 201 -1.18 -7.01 10.98
CA THR A 201 -2.10 -5.94 11.39
C THR A 201 -1.62 -4.61 10.84
N ALA A 202 -2.54 -3.74 10.45
CA ALA A 202 -2.23 -2.42 9.92
C ALA A 202 -2.65 -1.32 10.89
N ASP A 203 -1.84 -0.28 11.05
CA ASP A 203 -2.29 0.97 11.65
C ASP A 203 -3.24 1.68 10.70
N ILE A 204 -2.85 1.76 9.42
CA ILE A 204 -3.65 2.36 8.35
C ILE A 204 -3.82 1.37 7.21
N LEU A 205 -5.07 1.20 6.74
CA LEU A 205 -5.39 0.46 5.53
C LEU A 205 -6.01 1.40 4.50
N ALA A 206 -5.30 1.65 3.41
CA ALA A 206 -5.78 2.47 2.30
C ALA A 206 -6.40 1.59 1.20
N PHE A 207 -7.54 2.04 0.64
CA PHE A 207 -8.26 1.36 -0.43
C PHE A 207 -8.25 2.16 -1.74
N PRO A 208 -7.10 2.32 -2.42
CA PRO A 208 -7.07 2.90 -3.76
C PRO A 208 -7.77 1.97 -4.76
N THR A 209 -8.28 2.54 -5.84
CA THR A 209 -8.92 1.78 -6.93
C THR A 209 -7.90 1.34 -7.97
N HIS A 210 -7.14 2.29 -8.55
CA HIS A 210 -6.15 2.07 -9.61
C HIS A 210 -4.72 2.29 -9.10
N SER A 211 -3.75 1.96 -9.93
CA SER A 211 -2.32 1.98 -9.57
C SER A 211 -1.67 3.39 -9.56
N ASP A 212 -2.40 4.44 -9.35
CA ASP A 212 -1.91 5.83 -9.21
C ASP A 212 -2.76 6.63 -8.21
N ASP A 213 -3.91 6.09 -7.83
CA ASP A 213 -4.83 6.74 -6.89
C ASP A 213 -4.21 6.90 -5.49
N ASP A 214 -3.41 5.92 -5.07
CA ASP A 214 -2.68 5.95 -3.80
C ASP A 214 -1.75 7.14 -3.69
N VAL A 215 -1.16 7.54 -4.80
CA VAL A 215 -0.26 8.70 -4.88
C VAL A 215 -1.04 10.00 -5.05
N LEU A 216 -1.99 10.01 -6.00
CA LEU A 216 -2.74 11.21 -6.37
C LEU A 216 -3.61 11.76 -5.23
N PHE A 217 -4.26 10.85 -4.48
CA PHE A 217 -5.26 11.24 -3.49
C PHE A 217 -4.83 11.00 -2.05
N PHE A 218 -3.98 9.99 -1.80
CA PHE A 218 -3.59 9.57 -0.46
C PHE A 218 -2.09 9.74 -0.19
N GLY A 219 -1.29 10.13 -1.19
CA GLY A 219 0.17 10.08 -1.12
C GLY A 219 0.77 10.90 0.01
N GLY A 220 0.22 12.09 0.28
CA GLY A 220 0.65 12.91 1.40
C GLY A 220 0.41 12.26 2.77
N VAL A 221 -0.74 11.59 2.93
CA VAL A 221 -1.10 10.88 4.17
C VAL A 221 -0.27 9.60 4.31
N ILE A 222 -0.17 8.80 3.25
CA ILE A 222 0.60 7.55 3.26
C ILE A 222 2.07 7.82 3.62
N SER A 223 2.70 8.79 2.94
CA SER A 223 4.12 9.08 3.16
C SER A 223 4.40 9.63 4.56
N TYR A 224 3.53 10.49 5.10
CA TYR A 224 3.67 10.99 6.46
C TYR A 224 3.66 9.84 7.49
N TYR A 225 2.62 9.00 7.44
CA TYR A 225 2.49 7.95 8.44
C TYR A 225 3.50 6.82 8.26
N ALA A 226 3.90 6.51 7.03
CA ALA A 226 4.90 5.47 6.78
C ALA A 226 6.32 5.93 7.12
N ILE A 227 6.68 7.19 6.88
CA ILE A 227 8.05 7.70 7.04
C ILE A 227 8.22 8.42 8.39
N GLU A 228 7.38 9.41 8.70
CA GLU A 228 7.57 10.22 9.91
C GLU A 228 7.10 9.49 11.16
N GLU A 229 5.93 8.85 11.10
CA GLU A 229 5.36 8.15 12.25
C GLU A 229 5.76 6.66 12.32
N GLU A 230 6.47 6.15 11.31
CA GLU A 230 6.90 4.76 11.19
C GLU A 230 5.76 3.75 11.43
N LEU A 231 4.54 4.11 10.96
CA LEU A 231 3.36 3.26 11.09
C LEU A 231 3.30 2.19 10.02
N THR A 232 2.63 1.09 10.36
CA THR A 232 2.32 0.03 9.40
C THR A 232 1.18 0.46 8.49
N VAL A 233 1.54 0.94 7.29
CA VAL A 233 0.59 1.27 6.23
C VAL A 233 0.47 0.10 5.27
N GLN A 234 -0.75 -0.45 5.12
CA GLN A 234 -1.09 -1.46 4.13
C GLN A 234 -1.97 -0.85 3.06
N THR A 235 -1.72 -1.16 1.80
CA THR A 235 -2.57 -0.75 0.68
C THR A 235 -3.28 -1.94 0.06
N ALA A 236 -4.55 -1.74 -0.32
CA ALA A 236 -5.40 -2.75 -0.94
C ALA A 236 -6.09 -2.15 -2.18
N PHE A 237 -5.51 -2.40 -3.35
CA PHE A 237 -5.99 -1.90 -4.64
C PHE A 237 -7.16 -2.73 -5.14
N MET A 238 -8.26 -2.08 -5.55
CA MET A 238 -9.44 -2.79 -6.05
C MET A 238 -9.17 -3.46 -7.39
N THR A 239 -8.42 -2.79 -8.29
CA THR A 239 -8.19 -3.26 -9.66
C THR A 239 -6.84 -3.91 -9.86
N ASP A 240 -6.82 -4.96 -10.70
CA ASP A 240 -5.59 -5.51 -11.25
C ASP A 240 -5.31 -4.93 -12.65
N HIS A 241 -4.03 -4.83 -12.99
CA HIS A 241 -3.57 -4.37 -14.30
C HIS A 241 -2.93 -5.52 -15.10
N ARG A 242 -3.58 -6.71 -15.09
CA ARG A 242 -3.07 -7.92 -15.77
C ARG A 242 -2.81 -7.74 -17.27
N TYR A 243 -3.45 -6.78 -17.90
CA TYR A 243 -3.26 -6.46 -19.33
C TYR A 243 -2.27 -5.32 -19.58
N GLU A 244 -1.88 -4.64 -18.51
CA GLU A 244 -0.91 -3.55 -18.49
C GLU A 244 0.09 -3.78 -17.35
N PRO A 245 0.89 -4.87 -17.40
CA PRO A 245 1.72 -5.33 -16.28
C PRO A 245 2.74 -4.27 -15.83
N PHE A 246 3.16 -3.36 -16.70
CA PHE A 246 4.03 -2.24 -16.32
C PHE A 246 3.41 -1.35 -15.21
N ARG A 247 2.09 -1.19 -15.15
CA ARG A 247 1.41 -0.43 -14.09
C ARG A 247 1.56 -1.07 -12.71
N ASN A 248 1.81 -2.38 -12.63
CA ASN A 248 2.11 -3.04 -11.36
C ASN A 248 3.50 -2.62 -10.83
N HIS A 249 4.47 -2.44 -11.73
CA HIS A 249 5.80 -1.95 -11.35
C HIS A 249 5.77 -0.46 -10.98
N GLU A 250 5.02 0.35 -11.73
CA GLU A 250 4.81 1.76 -11.42
C GLU A 250 4.22 1.93 -10.00
N ARG A 251 3.21 1.14 -9.66
CA ARG A 251 2.62 1.10 -8.31
C ARG A 251 3.64 0.74 -7.23
N LEU A 252 4.44 -0.31 -7.44
CA LEU A 252 5.46 -0.72 -6.47
C LEU A 252 6.52 0.36 -6.29
N ASN A 253 6.95 1.00 -7.38
CA ASN A 253 7.91 2.10 -7.32
C ASN A 253 7.34 3.30 -6.55
N GLY A 254 6.08 3.70 -6.82
CA GLY A 254 5.41 4.78 -6.11
C GLY A 254 5.22 4.51 -4.63
N LEU A 255 4.74 3.31 -4.27
CA LEU A 255 4.58 2.90 -2.87
C LEU A 255 5.92 2.88 -2.13
N TRP A 256 6.98 2.37 -2.76
CA TRP A 256 8.32 2.34 -2.18
C TRP A 256 8.84 3.73 -1.89
N GLU A 257 8.64 4.66 -2.82
CA GLU A 257 8.99 6.08 -2.68
C GLU A 257 8.25 6.74 -1.51
N MET A 258 6.98 6.39 -1.30
CA MET A 258 6.16 6.86 -0.17
C MET A 258 6.48 6.18 1.18
N GLY A 259 7.51 5.34 1.25
CA GLY A 259 7.92 4.68 2.50
C GLY A 259 7.13 3.41 2.85
N VAL A 260 6.20 2.96 2.01
CA VAL A 260 5.50 1.69 2.22
C VAL A 260 6.46 0.53 2.01
N ARG A 261 6.48 -0.42 2.97
CA ARG A 261 7.39 -1.58 2.92
C ARG A 261 6.65 -2.91 2.89
N HIS A 262 5.38 -2.94 3.25
CA HIS A 262 4.54 -4.13 3.11
C HIS A 262 3.95 -4.21 1.70
N TYR A 263 4.12 -5.39 1.06
CA TYR A 263 3.67 -5.61 -0.31
C TYR A 263 2.17 -5.36 -0.44
N PRO A 264 1.71 -4.65 -1.49
CA PRO A 264 0.30 -4.29 -1.64
C PRO A 264 -0.58 -5.51 -1.91
N ILE A 265 -1.83 -5.46 -1.44
CA ILE A 265 -2.87 -6.39 -1.85
C ILE A 265 -3.53 -5.85 -3.11
N VAL A 266 -3.79 -6.74 -4.06
CA VAL A 266 -4.47 -6.41 -5.32
C VAL A 266 -5.70 -7.27 -5.47
N GLY A 267 -6.84 -6.62 -5.65
CA GLY A 267 -8.11 -7.28 -5.97
C GLY A 267 -8.10 -7.86 -7.40
N THR A 268 -9.24 -8.40 -7.80
CA THR A 268 -9.39 -9.03 -9.12
C THR A 268 -10.27 -8.24 -10.08
N ALA A 269 -10.77 -7.08 -9.66
CA ALA A 269 -11.54 -6.20 -10.52
C ALA A 269 -10.66 -5.67 -11.65
N ARG A 270 -11.20 -5.61 -12.85
CA ARG A 270 -10.48 -5.06 -14.01
C ARG A 270 -10.60 -3.55 -14.02
N ASP A 271 -9.58 -2.88 -14.52
CA ASP A 271 -9.69 -1.47 -14.85
C ASP A 271 -10.78 -1.29 -15.93
N PHE A 272 -11.78 -0.49 -15.62
CA PHE A 272 -12.94 -0.21 -16.48
C PHE A 272 -13.35 1.25 -16.34
N TYR A 273 -12.92 2.07 -17.31
CA TYR A 273 -13.25 3.48 -17.28
C TYR A 273 -14.75 3.73 -17.50
N THR A 274 -15.39 4.34 -16.54
CA THR A 274 -16.78 4.82 -16.59
C THR A 274 -16.99 5.98 -15.62
N MET A 275 -17.92 6.86 -15.94
CA MET A 275 -18.36 7.97 -15.07
C MET A 275 -19.65 7.65 -14.32
N SER A 276 -19.97 6.37 -14.14
CA SER A 276 -21.24 5.92 -13.56
C SER A 276 -21.03 4.78 -12.59
N LEU A 277 -21.42 4.99 -11.33
CA LEU A 277 -21.50 3.93 -10.32
C LEU A 277 -22.30 2.73 -10.83
N GLN A 278 -23.45 2.98 -11.48
CA GLN A 278 -24.32 1.90 -11.94
C GLN A 278 -23.66 1.06 -13.04
N GLU A 279 -22.89 1.68 -13.95
CA GLU A 279 -22.15 0.94 -14.98
C GLU A 279 -21.00 0.15 -14.37
N ALA A 280 -20.25 0.73 -13.45
CA ALA A 280 -19.21 0.02 -12.70
C ALA A 280 -19.77 -1.18 -11.93
N ALA A 281 -20.90 -0.98 -11.24
CA ALA A 281 -21.59 -2.04 -10.51
C ALA A 281 -22.20 -3.12 -11.41
N ASN A 282 -22.70 -2.75 -12.58
CA ASN A 282 -23.18 -3.74 -13.56
C ASN A 282 -22.05 -4.59 -14.14
N TYR A 283 -20.84 -4.02 -14.23
CA TYR A 283 -19.68 -4.71 -14.77
C TYR A 283 -19.02 -5.63 -13.73
N HIS A 284 -18.85 -5.17 -12.48
CA HIS A 284 -18.12 -5.89 -11.43
C HIS A 284 -19.02 -6.64 -10.44
N GLY A 285 -20.25 -6.17 -10.24
CA GLY A 285 -21.10 -6.54 -9.11
C GLY A 285 -20.70 -5.83 -7.81
N TYR A 286 -21.65 -5.70 -6.88
CA TYR A 286 -21.35 -5.19 -5.54
C TYR A 286 -20.74 -6.28 -4.64
N ASP A 287 -21.33 -7.49 -4.64
CA ASP A 287 -20.94 -8.59 -3.76
C ASP A 287 -19.46 -8.97 -3.83
N PRO A 288 -18.83 -9.15 -5.02
CA PRO A 288 -17.41 -9.50 -5.08
C PRO A 288 -16.49 -8.42 -4.48
N ILE A 289 -16.85 -7.14 -4.63
CA ILE A 289 -16.08 -6.03 -4.06
C ILE A 289 -16.28 -5.96 -2.55
N LEU A 290 -17.53 -6.09 -2.07
CA LEU A 290 -17.86 -6.14 -0.64
C LEU A 290 -17.14 -7.29 0.06
N GLU A 291 -17.25 -8.51 -0.49
CA GLU A 291 -16.59 -9.70 0.07
C GLU A 291 -15.08 -9.48 0.21
N TRP A 292 -14.45 -8.98 -0.85
CA TRP A 292 -13.02 -8.72 -0.87
C TRP A 292 -12.62 -7.64 0.16
N GLN A 293 -13.37 -6.52 0.26
CA GLN A 293 -13.08 -5.47 1.23
C GLN A 293 -13.28 -5.95 2.67
N VAL A 294 -14.37 -6.68 2.97
CA VAL A 294 -14.58 -7.28 4.31
C VAL A 294 -13.43 -8.22 4.66
N GLN A 295 -12.95 -9.00 3.69
CA GLN A 295 -11.81 -9.88 3.90
C GLN A 295 -10.55 -9.09 4.29
N GLN A 296 -10.23 -8.00 3.58
CA GLN A 296 -9.04 -7.22 3.89
C GLN A 296 -9.17 -6.52 5.26
N ILE A 297 -10.34 -5.96 5.58
CA ILE A 297 -10.59 -5.32 6.88
C ILE A 297 -10.41 -6.32 8.03
N ARG A 298 -10.98 -7.52 7.93
CA ARG A 298 -10.85 -8.56 8.97
C ARG A 298 -9.44 -9.14 9.04
N ARG A 299 -8.74 -9.22 7.91
CA ARG A 299 -7.38 -9.73 7.83
C ARG A 299 -6.41 -8.77 8.52
N PHE A 300 -6.44 -7.50 8.18
CA PHE A 300 -5.45 -6.51 8.62
C PHE A 300 -5.86 -5.75 9.88
N LYS A 301 -7.11 -5.80 10.29
CA LYS A 301 -7.62 -5.18 11.54
C LYS A 301 -7.16 -3.73 11.72
N PRO A 302 -7.37 -2.85 10.73
CA PRO A 302 -6.82 -1.50 10.74
C PRO A 302 -7.44 -0.63 11.83
N LEU A 303 -6.64 0.27 12.41
CA LEU A 303 -7.13 1.32 13.30
C LEU A 303 -7.81 2.44 12.50
N VAL A 304 -7.27 2.76 11.33
CA VAL A 304 -7.79 3.76 10.42
C VAL A 304 -7.92 3.17 9.02
N ILE A 305 -9.02 3.43 8.35
CA ILE A 305 -9.22 3.16 6.92
C ILE A 305 -9.30 4.48 6.17
N ILE A 306 -8.69 4.52 4.98
CA ILE A 306 -8.77 5.63 4.03
C ILE A 306 -9.38 5.13 2.72
N GLY A 307 -10.39 5.84 2.21
CA GLY A 307 -11.08 5.55 0.96
C GLY A 307 -11.27 6.79 0.09
N HIS A 308 -11.76 6.56 -1.13
CA HIS A 308 -12.05 7.60 -2.11
C HIS A 308 -13.22 8.52 -1.73
N ASP A 309 -13.37 9.60 -2.50
CA ASP A 309 -14.55 10.45 -2.51
C ASP A 309 -15.82 9.61 -2.81
N PRO A 310 -16.90 9.73 -2.03
CA PRO A 310 -18.17 9.07 -2.35
C PRO A 310 -18.75 9.40 -3.73
N GLU A 311 -18.48 10.62 -4.23
CA GLU A 311 -18.87 11.03 -5.59
C GLU A 311 -17.88 10.52 -6.67
N GLY A 312 -16.78 9.91 -6.24
CA GLY A 312 -15.63 9.54 -7.06
C GLY A 312 -14.84 10.77 -7.50
N GLU A 313 -13.54 10.75 -7.37
CA GLU A 313 -12.70 11.85 -7.87
C GLU A 313 -12.99 12.03 -9.37
N TYR A 314 -13.21 13.28 -9.76
CA TYR A 314 -13.70 13.67 -11.11
C TYR A 314 -14.93 12.88 -11.61
N GLY A 315 -15.69 12.21 -10.72
CA GLY A 315 -16.88 11.44 -11.07
C GLY A 315 -16.62 10.02 -11.56
N HIS A 316 -15.41 9.46 -11.33
CA HIS A 316 -15.05 8.13 -11.82
C HIS A 316 -15.89 7.02 -11.15
N GLY A 317 -16.60 6.23 -11.97
CA GLY A 317 -17.58 5.25 -11.49
C GLY A 317 -16.99 4.10 -10.69
N GLN A 318 -15.73 3.69 -10.96
CA GLN A 318 -15.08 2.66 -10.14
C GLN A 318 -14.64 3.19 -8.77
N HIS A 319 -14.25 4.48 -8.64
CA HIS A 319 -14.00 5.11 -7.33
C HIS A 319 -15.30 5.16 -6.52
N GLN A 320 -16.41 5.57 -7.16
CA GLN A 320 -17.74 5.54 -6.53
C GLN A 320 -18.11 4.13 -6.05
N LEU A 321 -17.86 3.09 -6.86
CA LEU A 321 -18.14 1.69 -6.51
C LEU A 321 -17.28 1.23 -5.33
N ASN A 322 -15.99 1.56 -5.36
CA ASN A 322 -15.06 1.22 -4.28
C ASN A 322 -15.54 1.80 -2.95
N THR A 323 -15.83 3.11 -2.90
CA THR A 323 -16.32 3.78 -1.68
C THR A 323 -17.71 3.31 -1.27
N TYR A 324 -18.64 3.14 -2.23
CA TYR A 324 -19.98 2.64 -1.94
C TYR A 324 -19.96 1.27 -1.23
N CYS A 325 -19.05 0.40 -1.65
CA CYS A 325 -18.85 -0.89 -1.00
C CYS A 325 -18.10 -0.73 0.33
N LEU A 326 -17.07 0.12 0.40
CA LEU A 326 -16.20 0.27 1.57
C LEU A 326 -16.97 0.71 2.82
N VAL A 327 -17.88 1.68 2.69
CA VAL A 327 -18.70 2.15 3.81
C VAL A 327 -19.58 1.07 4.39
N GLN A 328 -20.03 0.12 3.58
CA GLN A 328 -20.79 -1.05 4.03
C GLN A 328 -19.86 -2.14 4.58
N ALA A 329 -18.72 -2.37 3.93
CA ALA A 329 -17.76 -3.39 4.32
C ALA A 329 -17.21 -3.17 5.74
N VAL A 330 -17.01 -1.91 6.15
CA VAL A 330 -16.59 -1.56 7.52
C VAL A 330 -17.61 -2.02 8.57
N GLU A 331 -18.89 -1.84 8.31
CA GLU A 331 -19.95 -2.31 9.21
C GLU A 331 -20.09 -3.85 9.18
N MET A 332 -20.06 -4.44 7.98
CA MET A 332 -20.14 -5.88 7.79
C MET A 332 -18.95 -6.62 8.41
N ALA A 333 -17.78 -6.01 8.45
CA ALA A 333 -16.59 -6.61 9.07
C ALA A 333 -16.77 -6.85 10.57
N ALA A 334 -17.59 -6.06 11.25
CA ALA A 334 -17.94 -6.21 12.66
C ALA A 334 -19.06 -7.25 12.93
N ASP A 335 -19.82 -7.66 11.92
CA ASP A 335 -20.96 -8.56 12.08
C ASP A 335 -20.63 -10.00 11.64
N ALA A 336 -20.80 -10.97 12.53
CA ALA A 336 -20.55 -12.39 12.25
C ALA A 336 -21.54 -13.00 11.22
N ARG A 337 -22.65 -12.34 10.94
CA ARG A 337 -23.64 -12.82 9.96
C ARG A 337 -23.22 -12.54 8.53
N ASP A 338 -22.41 -11.50 8.34
CA ASP A 338 -21.90 -11.12 7.04
C ASP A 338 -20.61 -11.88 6.75
N TYR A 339 -20.57 -12.59 5.64
CA TYR A 339 -19.44 -13.42 5.21
C TYR A 339 -18.86 -14.28 6.35
N PRO A 340 -19.64 -15.22 6.94
CA PRO A 340 -19.26 -15.97 8.12
C PRO A 340 -17.99 -16.83 7.93
N TRP A 341 -17.69 -17.24 6.69
CA TRP A 341 -16.45 -17.97 6.38
C TRP A 341 -15.20 -17.10 6.55
N ILE A 342 -15.28 -15.80 6.21
CA ILE A 342 -14.20 -14.83 6.44
C ILE A 342 -14.05 -14.57 7.95
N ALA A 343 -15.16 -14.48 8.68
CA ALA A 343 -15.15 -14.33 10.13
C ALA A 343 -14.51 -15.54 10.85
N LEU A 344 -14.72 -16.74 10.33
CA LEU A 344 -14.07 -17.96 10.86
C LEU A 344 -12.55 -17.95 10.62
N GLN A 345 -12.08 -17.37 9.52
CA GLN A 345 -10.68 -17.35 9.15
C GLN A 345 -9.90 -16.24 9.89
N TYR A 346 -10.43 -15.03 9.96
CA TYR A 346 -9.72 -13.84 10.45
C TYR A 346 -10.29 -13.25 11.74
N GLY A 347 -11.47 -13.69 12.18
CA GLY A 347 -12.24 -13.07 13.26
C GLY A 347 -13.07 -11.88 12.76
N LEU A 348 -13.63 -11.13 13.70
CA LEU A 348 -14.37 -9.91 13.45
C LEU A 348 -13.48 -8.71 13.73
N TRP A 349 -13.75 -7.61 13.05
CA TRP A 349 -13.07 -6.35 13.30
C TRP A 349 -14.02 -5.18 13.11
N ASP A 350 -14.10 -4.32 14.13
CA ASP A 350 -14.83 -3.07 14.10
C ASP A 350 -13.84 -1.92 14.05
N THR A 351 -13.56 -1.44 12.83
CA THR A 351 -12.54 -0.41 12.58
C THR A 351 -12.87 0.88 13.31
N PRO A 352 -11.96 1.42 14.15
CA PRO A 352 -12.22 2.61 14.92
C PRO A 352 -12.58 3.84 14.08
N LYS A 353 -11.93 4.03 12.93
CA LYS A 353 -12.13 5.24 12.10
C LYS A 353 -12.11 4.93 10.61
N LEU A 354 -13.01 5.59 9.88
CA LEU A 354 -13.03 5.59 8.40
C LEU A 354 -13.01 7.04 7.91
N TYR A 355 -11.99 7.39 7.15
CA TYR A 355 -11.88 8.65 6.42
C TYR A 355 -12.13 8.45 4.94
N LEU A 356 -12.82 9.41 4.34
CA LEU A 356 -13.02 9.47 2.90
C LEU A 356 -12.45 10.76 2.34
N HIS A 357 -11.76 10.64 1.22
CA HIS A 357 -11.22 11.76 0.49
C HIS A 357 -12.35 12.72 0.07
N LEU A 358 -12.14 14.02 0.21
CA LEU A 358 -13.08 15.10 -0.11
C LEU A 358 -14.47 15.02 0.58
N TYR A 359 -14.70 14.10 1.52
CA TYR A 359 -15.95 14.01 2.24
C TYR A 359 -16.14 15.25 3.10
N GLU A 360 -17.35 15.90 3.00
CA GLU A 360 -17.56 17.23 3.56
C GLU A 360 -17.88 17.26 5.07
N GLU A 361 -18.29 16.12 5.65
CA GLU A 361 -18.63 16.07 7.07
C GLU A 361 -17.39 15.79 7.93
N ASN A 362 -17.30 16.51 9.07
CA ASN A 362 -16.16 16.42 9.98
C ASN A 362 -14.81 16.49 9.23
N PRO A 363 -14.61 17.55 8.40
CA PRO A 363 -13.46 17.62 7.53
C PRO A 363 -12.18 17.88 8.33
N ILE A 364 -11.11 17.27 7.89
CA ILE A 364 -9.76 17.61 8.28
C ILE A 364 -8.97 18.08 7.05
N ILE A 365 -8.01 18.97 7.28
CA ILE A 365 -7.00 19.35 6.29
C ILE A 365 -5.68 18.82 6.80
N PHE A 366 -5.18 17.79 6.12
CA PHE A 366 -3.93 17.15 6.49
C PHE A 366 -2.75 18.04 6.09
N ASP A 367 -1.77 18.22 6.99
CA ASP A 367 -0.57 18.99 6.70
C ASP A 367 0.41 18.16 5.85
N VAL A 368 0.53 18.54 4.59
CA VAL A 368 1.46 17.93 3.64
C VAL A 368 2.71 18.77 3.39
N ASN A 369 2.88 19.88 4.12
CA ASN A 369 3.92 20.88 3.86
C ASN A 369 5.00 20.96 4.96
N THR A 370 4.82 20.26 6.05
CA THR A 370 5.87 20.14 7.07
C THR A 370 6.93 19.15 6.61
N VAL A 371 8.21 19.57 6.67
CA VAL A 371 9.35 18.71 6.32
C VAL A 371 9.43 17.54 7.29
N LEU A 372 9.57 16.34 6.76
CA LEU A 372 9.70 15.12 7.54
C LEU A 372 11.11 15.01 8.13
N ILE A 373 11.20 14.70 9.41
CA ILE A 373 12.48 14.54 10.12
C ILE A 373 13.12 13.19 9.75
N ASN A 374 12.28 12.18 9.53
CA ASN A 374 12.71 10.83 9.21
C ASN A 374 12.92 10.57 7.71
N ASP A 375 12.63 11.56 6.83
CA ASP A 375 13.01 11.48 5.42
C ASP A 375 14.47 11.92 5.23
N PRO A 376 15.38 11.04 4.73
CA PRO A 376 16.80 11.39 4.56
C PRO A 376 17.05 12.57 3.60
N ALA A 377 16.14 12.81 2.65
CA ALA A 377 16.21 13.91 1.70
C ALA A 377 15.61 15.22 2.27
N GLY A 378 14.92 15.16 3.42
CA GLY A 378 14.30 16.32 4.07
C GLY A 378 13.14 16.88 3.25
N ARG A 379 12.35 16.02 2.65
CA ARG A 379 11.17 16.39 1.84
C ARG A 379 9.92 16.52 2.72
N THR A 380 8.94 17.21 2.20
CA THR A 380 7.57 17.24 2.71
C THR A 380 6.77 16.05 2.19
N PRO A 381 5.66 15.63 2.83
CA PRO A 381 4.74 14.62 2.29
C PRO A 381 4.24 14.94 0.88
N TYR A 382 4.06 16.23 0.57
CA TYR A 382 3.65 16.66 -0.76
C TYR A 382 4.74 16.43 -1.82
N GLU A 383 5.99 16.76 -1.50
CA GLU A 383 7.14 16.51 -2.40
C GLU A 383 7.35 15.02 -2.63
N ILE A 384 7.21 14.19 -1.59
CA ILE A 384 7.30 12.73 -1.71
C ILE A 384 6.19 12.19 -2.60
N ALA A 385 4.95 12.65 -2.43
CA ALA A 385 3.85 12.26 -3.31
C ALA A 385 4.09 12.68 -4.77
N GLN A 386 4.69 13.84 -5.02
CA GLN A 386 5.08 14.27 -6.37
C GLN A 386 6.16 13.37 -6.97
N ASP A 387 7.20 13.02 -6.19
CA ASP A 387 8.26 12.12 -6.62
C ASP A 387 7.72 10.70 -6.88
N ALA A 388 6.82 10.21 -6.03
CA ALA A 388 6.13 8.94 -6.22
C ALA A 388 5.27 8.93 -7.50
N TYR A 389 4.61 10.06 -7.84
CA TYR A 389 3.85 10.16 -9.08
C TYR A 389 4.73 10.12 -10.34
N VAL A 390 5.98 10.57 -10.25
CA VAL A 390 6.94 10.42 -11.36
C VAL A 390 7.18 8.96 -11.74
N CYS A 391 7.01 8.03 -10.78
CA CYS A 391 7.11 6.61 -11.03
C CYS A 391 6.00 6.07 -11.93
N HIS A 392 4.86 6.77 -12.03
CA HIS A 392 3.72 6.41 -12.88
C HIS A 392 3.86 6.95 -14.30
N VAL A 393 4.90 6.50 -14.99
CA VAL A 393 5.31 6.99 -16.33
C VAL A 393 4.18 6.86 -17.35
N SER A 394 3.37 5.81 -17.27
CA SER A 394 2.22 5.58 -18.16
C SER A 394 1.09 6.60 -17.97
N GLN A 395 1.05 7.25 -16.80
CA GLN A 395 0.03 8.23 -16.42
C GLN A 395 0.55 9.68 -16.52
N ALA A 396 1.82 9.85 -16.87
CA ALA A 396 2.45 11.16 -16.97
C ALA A 396 1.67 12.11 -17.92
N GLY A 397 1.29 13.27 -17.40
CA GLY A 397 0.60 14.32 -18.16
C GLY A 397 -0.92 14.20 -18.21
N TYR A 398 -1.53 13.20 -17.59
CA TYR A 398 -2.99 13.14 -17.41
C TYR A 398 -3.43 13.85 -16.13
N PHE A 399 -2.73 13.64 -15.04
CA PHE A 399 -3.03 14.19 -13.72
C PHE A 399 -1.77 14.78 -13.08
N GLU A 400 -1.96 15.44 -11.95
CA GLU A 400 -0.90 15.92 -11.07
C GLU A 400 -1.34 15.81 -9.62
N VAL A 401 -0.42 15.55 -8.71
CA VAL A 401 -0.66 15.67 -7.26
C VAL A 401 -0.93 17.13 -6.95
N SER A 402 -2.01 17.42 -6.26
CA SER A 402 -2.48 18.79 -6.03
C SER A 402 -2.85 19.01 -4.57
N GLN A 403 -2.53 20.19 -4.06
CA GLN A 403 -3.03 20.71 -2.78
C GLN A 403 -3.93 21.95 -2.99
N ASN A 404 -4.50 22.08 -4.19
CA ASN A 404 -5.43 23.17 -4.47
C ASN A 404 -6.81 22.85 -3.89
N PRO A 405 -7.31 23.62 -2.89
CA PRO A 405 -8.56 23.32 -2.17
C PRO A 405 -9.82 23.40 -3.05
N ASN A 406 -9.70 23.90 -4.28
CA ASN A 406 -10.79 23.94 -5.24
C ASN A 406 -10.69 22.81 -6.30
N SER A 407 -9.71 21.93 -6.17
CA SER A 407 -9.51 20.79 -7.10
C SER A 407 -10.12 19.54 -6.50
N VAL A 408 -10.67 18.68 -7.34
CA VAL A 408 -11.03 17.29 -7.00
C VAL A 408 -9.79 16.40 -6.84
N MET A 409 -8.60 16.93 -7.14
CA MET A 409 -7.30 16.30 -6.94
C MET A 409 -6.61 16.81 -5.66
N ASP A 410 -7.33 17.46 -4.72
CA ASP A 410 -6.77 18.01 -3.49
C ASP A 410 -6.42 16.90 -2.50
N CYS A 411 -5.17 16.45 -2.49
CA CYS A 411 -4.69 15.36 -1.65
C CYS A 411 -4.64 15.69 -0.13
N THR A 412 -5.09 16.88 0.28
CA THR A 412 -5.03 17.32 1.69
C THR A 412 -6.34 17.15 2.45
N ARG A 413 -7.48 16.96 1.76
CA ARG A 413 -8.81 17.03 2.36
C ARG A 413 -9.42 15.64 2.56
N PHE A 414 -9.76 15.36 3.81
CA PHE A 414 -10.45 14.13 4.20
C PHE A 414 -11.60 14.47 5.15
N GLY A 415 -12.67 13.69 5.11
CA GLY A 415 -13.75 13.77 6.10
C GLY A 415 -13.85 12.48 6.91
N LEU A 416 -14.08 12.62 8.21
CA LEU A 416 -14.31 11.50 9.11
C LEU A 416 -15.74 10.96 8.91
N TYR A 417 -15.86 9.93 8.08
CA TYR A 417 -17.14 9.31 7.75
C TYR A 417 -17.72 8.52 8.93
N ARG A 418 -16.87 7.79 9.64
CA ARG A 418 -17.27 6.96 10.78
C ARG A 418 -16.21 6.98 11.88
N THR A 419 -16.64 7.06 13.14
CA THR A 419 -15.75 6.93 14.29
C THR A 419 -16.42 6.20 15.44
N LEU A 420 -15.64 5.38 16.15
CA LEU A 420 -16.00 4.73 17.42
C LEU A 420 -15.27 5.39 18.61
N VAL A 421 -14.29 6.25 18.35
CA VAL A 421 -13.36 6.77 19.34
C VAL A 421 -13.49 8.29 19.57
N GLY A 422 -14.35 8.95 18.81
CA GLY A 422 -14.61 10.39 18.91
C GLY A 422 -14.12 11.17 17.69
N TYR A 423 -14.47 12.45 17.64
CA TYR A 423 -14.10 13.36 16.56
C TYR A 423 -12.71 13.92 16.78
N ASP A 424 -11.96 14.09 15.71
CA ASP A 424 -10.63 14.65 15.75
C ASP A 424 -10.67 16.17 15.84
N THR A 425 -9.64 16.73 16.44
CA THR A 425 -9.51 18.17 16.66
C THR A 425 -8.17 18.70 16.18
N GLY A 426 -7.17 17.83 16.01
CA GLY A 426 -5.79 18.19 15.69
C GLY A 426 -5.39 17.99 14.23
N GLY A 427 -6.25 17.37 13.41
CA GLY A 427 -5.90 17.04 12.01
C GLY A 427 -5.04 15.80 11.84
N ASP A 428 -4.84 15.02 12.91
CA ASP A 428 -4.14 13.73 12.88
C ASP A 428 -5.17 12.60 12.76
N LEU A 429 -5.04 11.78 11.71
CA LEU A 429 -5.97 10.66 11.46
C LEU A 429 -5.91 9.61 12.59
N MET A 430 -4.79 9.50 13.29
CA MET A 430 -4.59 8.55 14.38
C MET A 430 -5.08 9.06 15.75
N GLU A 431 -5.57 10.31 15.83
CA GLU A 431 -6.07 10.90 17.07
C GLU A 431 -7.13 9.98 17.73
N HIS A 432 -7.04 9.77 19.02
CA HIS A 432 -7.90 8.89 19.83
C HIS A 432 -7.84 7.37 19.50
N THR A 433 -7.01 6.92 18.58
CA THR A 433 -6.77 5.49 18.39
C THR A 433 -5.75 4.99 19.41
N ALA A 434 -6.00 3.83 20.02
CA ALA A 434 -4.97 3.15 20.78
C ALA A 434 -4.10 2.37 19.81
N ARG A 435 -2.80 2.69 19.74
CA ARG A 435 -1.84 1.72 19.23
C ARG A 435 -1.89 0.55 20.21
N GLY A 436 -2.33 -0.63 19.75
CA GLY A 436 -2.40 -1.81 20.61
C GLY A 436 -1.02 -2.09 21.19
N GLU A 437 -0.91 -1.97 22.53
CA GLU A 437 0.19 -2.54 23.32
C GLU A 437 -0.01 -4.05 23.46
#